data_136e5e4ed1148b0457aa5070a6dbfc2b
#
_entry.id   136e5e4ed1148b0457aa5070a6dbfc2b
#
_cell.length_a   1.000
_cell.length_b   1.000
_cell.length_c   1.000
_cell.angle_alpha   90.00
_cell.angle_beta   90.00
_cell.angle_gamma   90.00
#
_symmetry.space_group_name_H-M   'P 1'
#
loop_
_entity.id
_entity.type
_entity.pdbx_description
1 polymer ?
#
loop_
_entity_poly.entity_id
_entity_poly.type
_entity_poly.pdbx_seq_one_letter_code
_entity_poly.pdbx_strand_id
1 'polypeptide(L)'
;MRNKRIIVTLLAAASIALAIMYTMMNMGAQHPGAKPQTESKPTSPAISANAEQPQNADKAKKPAGGERPAALPNADSGVNRLNKASDTSSVNTTNRSPKGEQSGNTQLAQVGVIDVTADSYNAKVRGYGQVVPQDSLSLVAQVSGQVTDISSSFKTGALVANNTVLARIDDTNYQQALASANATYQAAVVSLEEERLQGIQAKDEWTRSGLDGEPLSALVLREPQLKAAQATLDEAEQSVNSAKRDLAFTSLRAPFNALVVSRDIALGSYVQAGSAVATLYSADIAEVAIGLSPSQWAQLPSGDETQLSGDASLNWPVTLTDTTTGNTWVANIVRVEWHQSDTTRQRNAIAVIEKPLAYSTPLLFGSFVQADIEGRALDNVWKLPASAISQKQEVWLVMPSSGQLAKFTPSVLFESEGYAYITPPKTSEVTGDIVSNVAGKIPGDASGNSMSEQVGEIRQALVVARPLNSYLVNTKVLPVVEGQTGGQADDK
;
A
#
# COMPACT_ATOMS: atom_id res chain seq x y z
N MET A 1 27.73 4.73 -49.37
CA MET A 1 26.95 3.66 -48.70
C MET A 1 25.84 4.16 -47.74
N ARG A 2 25.87 5.42 -47.32
CA ARG A 2 24.90 6.00 -46.33
C ARG A 2 23.51 6.22 -46.93
N ASN A 3 23.39 6.56 -48.21
CA ASN A 3 22.07 6.82 -48.84
C ASN A 3 21.25 5.56 -49.14
N LYS A 4 21.88 4.38 -49.31
CA LYS A 4 21.13 3.11 -49.50
C LYS A 4 20.43 2.64 -48.25
N ARG A 5 20.98 2.91 -47.03
CA ARG A 5 20.36 2.54 -45.77
C ARG A 5 19.14 3.42 -45.44
N ILE A 6 19.17 4.71 -45.81
CA ILE A 6 18.06 5.63 -45.64
C ILE A 6 16.87 5.25 -46.54
N ILE A 7 17.14 4.81 -47.77
CA ILE A 7 16.08 4.37 -48.71
C ILE A 7 15.43 3.08 -48.21
N VAL A 8 16.19 2.13 -47.65
CA VAL A 8 15.64 0.87 -47.10
C VAL A 8 14.79 1.12 -45.86
N THR A 9 15.18 2.03 -44.96
CA THR A 9 14.38 2.39 -43.81
C THR A 9 13.10 3.13 -44.14
N LEU A 10 13.12 4.00 -45.18
CA LEU A 10 11.91 4.68 -45.65
C LEU A 10 10.94 3.72 -46.33
N LEU A 11 11.44 2.73 -47.10
CA LEU A 11 10.60 1.69 -47.70
C LEU A 11 9.97 0.77 -46.64
N ALA A 12 10.72 0.42 -45.59
CA ALA A 12 10.18 -0.37 -44.48
C ALA A 12 9.11 0.40 -43.69
N ALA A 13 9.30 1.69 -43.44
CA ALA A 13 8.32 2.53 -42.78
C ALA A 13 7.04 2.72 -43.63
N ALA A 14 7.17 2.86 -44.94
CA ALA A 14 6.05 2.96 -45.86
C ALA A 14 5.22 1.64 -45.92
N SER A 15 5.89 0.48 -45.89
CA SER A 15 5.19 -0.82 -45.88
C SER A 15 4.40 -1.07 -44.56
N ILE A 16 4.95 -0.64 -43.44
CA ILE A 16 4.24 -0.72 -42.14
C ILE A 16 3.02 0.22 -42.10
N ALA A 17 3.15 1.44 -42.59
CA ALA A 17 2.05 2.39 -42.70
C ALA A 17 0.92 1.87 -43.60
N LEU A 18 1.27 1.21 -44.71
CA LEU A 18 0.30 0.60 -45.64
C LEU A 18 -0.42 -0.60 -45.00
N ALA A 19 0.26 -1.42 -44.20
CA ALA A 19 -0.31 -2.54 -43.49
C ALA A 19 -1.30 -2.06 -42.40
N ILE A 20 -0.97 -1.01 -41.68
CA ILE A 20 -1.84 -0.39 -40.66
C ILE A 20 -3.10 0.22 -41.31
N MET A 21 -2.93 0.91 -42.44
CA MET A 21 -4.04 1.49 -43.21
C MET A 21 -4.98 0.40 -43.76
N TYR A 22 -4.42 -0.73 -44.25
CA TYR A 22 -5.19 -1.88 -44.71
C TYR A 22 -5.98 -2.56 -43.59
N THR A 23 -5.40 -2.72 -42.40
CA THR A 23 -6.10 -3.27 -41.24
C THR A 23 -7.22 -2.36 -40.76
N MET A 24 -7.00 -1.04 -40.70
CA MET A 24 -8.04 -0.08 -40.36
C MET A 24 -9.20 -0.02 -41.35
N MET A 25 -8.90 -0.16 -42.64
CA MET A 25 -9.91 -0.15 -43.71
C MET A 25 -10.77 -1.44 -43.71
N ASN A 26 -10.19 -2.56 -43.28
CA ASN A 26 -10.88 -3.85 -43.23
C ASN A 26 -11.70 -4.05 -41.93
N MET A 27 -11.46 -3.28 -40.84
CA MET A 27 -12.23 -3.30 -39.59
C MET A 27 -13.57 -2.51 -39.70
N GLY A 28 -13.78 -1.75 -40.77
CA GLY A 28 -15.01 -0.94 -41.00
C GLY A 28 -16.17 -1.63 -41.71
N ALA A 29 -16.04 -2.92 -42.07
CA ALA A 29 -16.99 -3.56 -42.97
C ALA A 29 -17.65 -4.84 -42.41
N GLN A 30 -17.99 -4.88 -41.13
CA GLN A 30 -18.85 -5.97 -40.59
C GLN A 30 -19.81 -5.44 -39.54
N HIS A 31 -20.87 -4.76 -39.99
CA HIS A 31 -22.17 -4.75 -39.29
C HIS A 31 -23.32 -4.82 -40.34
N PRO A 32 -23.93 -6.00 -40.53
CA PRO A 32 -25.25 -6.06 -41.09
C PRO A 32 -26.28 -5.84 -39.97
N GLY A 33 -27.10 -4.79 -40.14
CA GLY A 33 -28.21 -4.47 -39.27
C GLY A 33 -29.27 -5.58 -39.25
N ALA A 34 -29.75 -5.93 -38.08
CA ALA A 34 -30.96 -6.71 -37.87
C ALA A 34 -32.11 -5.76 -37.64
N LYS A 35 -33.11 -5.80 -38.54
CA LYS A 35 -34.44 -5.21 -38.39
C LYS A 35 -35.29 -6.11 -37.47
N PRO A 36 -36.24 -5.55 -36.71
CA PRO A 36 -37.13 -6.32 -35.87
C PRO A 36 -38.20 -7.04 -36.68
N GLN A 37 -38.41 -8.32 -36.44
CA GLN A 37 -39.57 -9.08 -36.90
C GLN A 37 -40.48 -9.41 -35.72
N THR A 38 -41.73 -9.06 -35.95
CA THR A 38 -42.95 -9.32 -35.24
C THR A 38 -43.21 -10.80 -34.96
N GLU A 39 -43.87 -11.01 -33.82
CA GLU A 39 -44.69 -12.11 -33.34
C GLU A 39 -45.03 -13.25 -34.31
N SER A 40 -44.82 -14.45 -33.86
CA SER A 40 -45.79 -15.55 -34.01
C SER A 40 -45.61 -16.60 -32.92
N LYS A 41 -46.70 -16.79 -32.22
CA LYS A 41 -46.98 -17.78 -31.19
C LYS A 41 -47.22 -19.16 -31.85
N PRO A 42 -46.82 -20.24 -31.26
CA PRO A 42 -47.60 -21.49 -31.35
C PRO A 42 -47.98 -22.03 -29.97
N THR A 43 -49.26 -22.13 -29.84
CA THR A 43 -50.16 -23.10 -29.17
C THR A 43 -49.51 -24.25 -28.38
N SER A 44 -50.01 -24.34 -27.16
CA SER A 44 -49.96 -25.52 -26.26
C SER A 44 -50.78 -26.69 -26.79
N PRO A 45 -50.55 -27.87 -26.19
CA PRO A 45 -51.71 -28.61 -25.69
C PRO A 45 -51.67 -28.84 -24.17
N ALA A 46 -52.84 -28.68 -23.60
CA ALA A 46 -53.23 -28.97 -22.25
C ALA A 46 -53.40 -30.49 -21.97
N ILE A 47 -53.13 -30.90 -20.73
CA ILE A 47 -53.87 -31.96 -20.01
C ILE A 47 -53.71 -31.61 -18.51
N SER A 48 -54.77 -31.13 -17.87
CA SER A 48 -55.68 -31.68 -16.85
C SER A 48 -54.99 -32.41 -15.71
N ALA A 49 -55.22 -32.21 -14.54
CA ALA A 49 -56.21 -31.79 -13.54
C ALA A 49 -55.70 -32.34 -12.20
N ASN A 50 -55.81 -31.79 -11.12
CA ASN A 50 -56.85 -31.73 -10.09
C ASN A 50 -56.27 -31.18 -8.76
N ALA A 51 -56.91 -30.18 -8.27
CA ALA A 51 -57.62 -30.02 -7.00
C ALA A 51 -56.81 -30.28 -5.72
N GLU A 52 -56.67 -29.24 -4.86
CA GLU A 52 -57.63 -28.87 -3.80
C GLU A 52 -57.15 -27.61 -3.08
N GLN A 53 -58.05 -26.63 -3.06
CA GLN A 53 -58.06 -25.59 -2.02
C GLN A 53 -58.91 -26.07 -0.83
N PRO A 54 -58.72 -25.55 0.37
CA PRO A 54 -59.78 -24.67 0.85
C PRO A 54 -59.34 -23.32 1.40
N GLN A 55 -60.16 -22.40 1.08
CA GLN A 55 -60.46 -21.10 1.59
C GLN A 55 -60.47 -21.02 3.12
N ASN A 56 -60.01 -19.90 3.69
CA ASN A 56 -60.94 -19.02 4.40
C ASN A 56 -60.42 -17.60 4.55
N ALA A 57 -61.28 -16.73 4.21
CA ALA A 57 -61.42 -15.33 4.39
C ALA A 57 -61.37 -14.89 5.86
N ASP A 58 -60.89 -13.71 6.17
CA ASP A 58 -61.73 -12.58 6.55
C ASP A 58 -60.95 -11.26 6.72
N LYS A 59 -61.39 -10.28 6.01
CA LYS A 59 -61.71 -8.88 6.27
C LYS A 59 -60.85 -8.06 7.24
N ALA A 60 -60.37 -6.99 6.56
CA ALA A 60 -60.68 -5.60 6.90
C ALA A 60 -60.02 -4.95 8.12
N LYS A 61 -59.20 -3.96 7.92
CA LYS A 61 -59.48 -2.55 8.17
C LYS A 61 -58.21 -1.71 8.26
N LYS A 62 -58.09 -0.78 7.31
CA LYS A 62 -57.30 0.43 7.54
C LYS A 62 -58.09 1.34 8.48
N PRO A 63 -57.44 2.06 9.37
CA PRO A 63 -57.31 3.48 9.17
C PRO A 63 -55.92 4.07 9.49
N ALA A 64 -55.72 5.14 8.84
CA ALA A 64 -54.89 6.30 8.87
C ALA A 64 -54.58 6.91 10.26
N GLY A 65 -53.49 7.70 10.26
CA GLY A 65 -53.09 8.65 11.30
C GLY A 65 -51.79 8.24 11.93
N GLY A 66 -50.68 8.85 11.69
CA GLY A 66 -50.30 10.21 11.97
C GLY A 66 -49.54 10.21 13.25
N GLU A 67 -48.27 10.54 13.21
CA GLU A 67 -47.71 11.56 14.09
C GLU A 67 -46.17 11.46 14.13
N ARG A 68 -45.56 12.49 13.58
CA ARG A 68 -44.20 12.90 13.88
C ARG A 68 -44.18 13.50 15.29
N PRO A 69 -43.12 13.33 16.06
CA PRO A 69 -42.90 14.23 17.18
C PRO A 69 -42.15 15.47 16.71
N ALA A 70 -42.61 16.56 17.26
CA ALA A 70 -42.34 17.93 16.98
C ALA A 70 -41.00 18.44 17.51
N ALA A 71 -40.61 19.52 16.84
CA ALA A 71 -39.52 20.41 17.15
C ALA A 71 -39.72 21.18 18.44
N LEU A 72 -38.60 21.59 19.03
CA LEU A 72 -38.44 22.56 20.13
C LEU A 72 -39.07 23.90 19.83
N PRO A 73 -39.65 24.62 20.82
CA PRO A 73 -40.07 26.00 20.64
C PRO A 73 -38.97 26.98 21.06
N ASN A 74 -38.68 27.92 20.17
CA ASN A 74 -38.16 29.23 20.49
C ASN A 74 -39.20 30.00 21.34
N ALA A 75 -38.72 30.71 22.33
CA ALA A 75 -39.49 31.76 22.98
C ALA A 75 -38.77 33.09 22.82
N ASP A 76 -39.43 33.91 22.05
CA ASP A 76 -39.17 35.32 21.85
C ASP A 76 -40.01 36.15 22.83
N SER A 77 -39.42 37.33 23.19
CA SER A 77 -40.05 38.59 23.51
C SER A 77 -40.98 38.73 24.71
N GLY A 78 -40.64 39.71 25.47
CA GLY A 78 -41.55 40.36 26.39
C GLY A 78 -41.01 41.62 27.04
N VAL A 79 -40.98 42.68 26.29
CA VAL A 79 -40.87 44.07 26.67
C VAL A 79 -41.96 44.40 27.72
N ASN A 80 -41.72 45.05 28.86
CA ASN A 80 -42.18 46.40 29.15
C ASN A 80 -42.17 46.75 30.63
N ARG A 81 -41.60 47.91 30.87
CA ARG A 81 -42.12 49.12 31.57
C ARG A 81 -42.17 49.19 33.10
N LEU A 82 -41.37 50.21 33.50
CA LEU A 82 -41.77 51.42 34.26
C LEU A 82 -42.32 51.26 35.67
N ASN A 83 -41.63 51.82 36.62
CA ASN A 83 -41.92 53.04 37.39
C ASN A 83 -40.93 53.16 38.56
N LYS A 84 -40.13 54.19 38.65
CA LYS A 84 -40.32 55.56 39.12
C LYS A 84 -40.70 55.65 40.58
N ALA A 85 -39.86 56.27 41.28
CA ALA A 85 -39.94 57.29 42.32
C ALA A 85 -38.87 57.04 43.39
N SER A 86 -37.88 57.92 43.48
CA SER A 86 -37.77 59.11 44.28
C SER A 86 -37.89 58.81 45.78
N ASP A 87 -36.87 59.07 46.57
CA ASP A 87 -36.57 60.34 47.12
C ASP A 87 -35.32 60.33 48.00
N THR A 88 -34.49 61.36 47.78
CA THR A 88 -33.88 62.27 48.72
C THR A 88 -33.34 61.78 50.08
N SER A 89 -32.09 62.01 50.34
CA SER A 89 -31.55 63.02 51.26
C SER A 89 -30.09 62.73 51.64
N SER A 90 -29.23 63.57 51.22
CA SER A 90 -28.43 64.56 51.95
C SER A 90 -27.24 64.09 52.77
N VAL A 91 -26.09 64.51 52.24
CA VAL A 91 -25.03 65.27 52.96
C VAL A 91 -24.35 64.61 54.15
N ASN A 92 -23.09 64.24 54.02
CA ASN A 92 -22.06 64.98 54.72
C ASN A 92 -20.62 64.75 54.25
N THR A 93 -20.01 65.80 53.99
CA THR A 93 -18.59 66.10 53.70
C THR A 93 -17.79 65.69 54.95
N THR A 94 -16.72 64.96 54.79
CA THR A 94 -15.48 65.21 55.51
C THR A 94 -14.28 64.62 54.82
N ASN A 95 -13.46 65.52 54.42
CA ASN A 95 -12.05 65.45 54.03
C ASN A 95 -11.26 64.62 55.03
N ARG A 96 -10.51 63.58 54.50
CA ARG A 96 -9.20 63.20 55.06
C ARG A 96 -8.47 62.29 54.13
N SER A 97 -7.49 62.80 53.43
CA SER A 97 -6.36 61.99 52.98
C SER A 97 -5.55 61.52 54.16
N PRO A 98 -5.09 60.31 54.08
CA PRO A 98 -3.66 60.16 54.31
C PRO A 98 -3.01 59.40 53.15
N LYS A 99 -1.96 59.99 52.67
CA LYS A 99 -0.84 59.43 52.00
C LYS A 99 -0.38 58.13 52.69
N GLY A 100 -0.66 57.02 52.06
CA GLY A 100 -0.11 55.70 52.42
C GLY A 100 0.59 55.16 51.18
N GLU A 101 1.88 55.17 51.22
CA GLU A 101 2.73 54.42 50.30
C GLU A 101 2.34 52.95 50.46
N GLN A 102 1.51 52.42 49.53
CA GLN A 102 1.44 50.99 49.30
C GLN A 102 2.67 50.63 48.44
N SER A 103 3.72 50.18 49.15
CA SER A 103 4.72 49.32 48.60
C SER A 103 3.98 48.13 47.99
N GLY A 104 3.69 48.19 46.71
CA GLY A 104 3.11 47.09 45.92
C GLY A 104 4.12 45.95 45.91
N ASN A 105 3.93 45.00 46.78
CA ASN A 105 4.54 43.70 46.68
C ASN A 105 3.94 43.06 45.38
N THR A 106 4.55 43.33 44.25
CA THR A 106 4.18 42.74 42.93
C THR A 106 4.61 41.31 43.01
N GLN A 107 3.72 40.46 43.58
CA GLN A 107 3.90 39.03 43.61
C GLN A 107 3.91 38.55 42.13
N LEU A 108 5.10 38.27 41.63
CA LEU A 108 5.27 37.80 40.25
C LEU A 108 4.47 36.47 40.10
N ALA A 109 3.75 36.35 39.01
CA ALA A 109 3.03 35.12 38.70
C ALA A 109 4.02 33.95 38.56
N GLN A 110 3.75 32.87 39.30
CA GLN A 110 4.53 31.64 39.17
C GLN A 110 4.12 30.87 37.90
N VAL A 111 5.11 30.44 37.14
CA VAL A 111 4.90 29.70 35.90
C VAL A 111 5.72 28.40 35.92
N GLY A 112 5.07 27.27 35.74
CA GLY A 112 5.72 25.97 35.60
C GLY A 112 6.56 25.94 34.32
N VAL A 113 7.85 25.64 34.47
CA VAL A 113 8.78 25.56 33.36
C VAL A 113 9.52 24.25 33.34
N ILE A 114 9.97 23.86 32.16
CA ILE A 114 10.80 22.69 31.91
C ILE A 114 12.13 23.19 31.35
N ASP A 115 13.23 22.69 31.90
CA ASP A 115 14.56 22.92 31.32
C ASP A 115 14.73 21.98 30.12
N VAL A 116 14.94 22.56 28.95
CA VAL A 116 15.08 21.83 27.69
C VAL A 116 16.42 22.10 27.09
N THR A 117 17.12 21.01 26.75
CA THR A 117 18.39 21.03 26.04
C THR A 117 18.22 20.41 24.67
N ALA A 118 18.96 20.95 23.70
CA ALA A 118 19.02 20.34 22.37
C ALA A 118 19.87 19.07 22.42
N ASP A 119 19.30 17.97 21.90
CA ASP A 119 19.95 16.65 21.85
C ASP A 119 19.65 15.98 20.50
N SER A 120 20.25 14.81 20.26
CA SER A 120 20.00 13.98 19.08
C SER A 120 18.91 12.96 19.36
N TYR A 121 17.92 12.89 18.49
CA TYR A 121 16.83 11.93 18.59
C TYR A 121 16.57 11.22 17.24
N ASN A 122 16.26 9.94 17.29
CA ASN A 122 15.81 9.23 16.11
C ASN A 122 14.35 9.58 15.82
N ALA A 123 14.06 9.97 14.58
CA ALA A 123 12.69 10.19 14.15
C ALA A 123 11.90 8.88 14.26
N LYS A 124 10.64 8.96 14.64
CA LYS A 124 9.70 7.82 14.60
C LYS A 124 8.67 8.10 13.53
N VAL A 125 8.67 7.28 12.49
CA VAL A 125 7.73 7.39 11.38
C VAL A 125 6.64 6.34 11.56
N ARG A 126 5.41 6.79 11.67
CA ARG A 126 4.25 5.91 11.83
C ARG A 126 3.41 5.91 10.57
N GLY A 127 3.11 4.72 10.05
CA GLY A 127 2.22 4.52 8.92
C GLY A 127 1.22 3.41 9.20
N TYR A 128 0.34 3.16 8.25
CA TYR A 128 -0.68 2.12 8.33
C TYR A 128 -0.74 1.37 7.01
N GLY A 129 -1.09 0.09 7.08
CA GLY A 129 -1.24 -0.73 5.90
C GLY A 129 -2.06 -1.98 6.17
N GLN A 130 -2.50 -2.61 5.10
CA GLN A 130 -3.17 -3.91 5.14
C GLN A 130 -2.17 -5.01 4.79
N VAL A 131 -2.24 -6.11 5.51
CA VAL A 131 -1.44 -7.31 5.23
C VAL A 131 -2.03 -8.03 4.03
N VAL A 132 -1.26 -8.16 2.97
CA VAL A 132 -1.64 -8.88 1.75
C VAL A 132 -0.65 -9.99 1.45
N PRO A 133 -1.05 -11.06 0.76
CA PRO A 133 -0.08 -12.05 0.29
C PRO A 133 0.78 -11.43 -0.81
N GLN A 134 2.02 -11.89 -0.94
CA GLN A 134 2.88 -11.49 -2.06
C GLN A 134 2.25 -11.86 -3.40
N ASP A 135 1.71 -13.07 -3.51
CA ASP A 135 1.03 -13.55 -4.70
C ASP A 135 -0.39 -14.02 -4.36
N SER A 136 -1.34 -13.55 -5.17
CA SER A 136 -2.74 -13.99 -5.16
C SER A 136 -3.07 -14.59 -6.52
N LEU A 137 -3.36 -15.89 -6.56
CA LEU A 137 -3.62 -16.64 -7.78
C LEU A 137 -5.06 -17.15 -7.81
N SER A 138 -5.79 -16.78 -8.87
CA SER A 138 -6.99 -17.51 -9.26
C SER A 138 -6.57 -18.71 -10.12
N LEU A 139 -6.52 -19.89 -9.51
CA LEU A 139 -6.20 -21.14 -10.19
C LEU A 139 -7.34 -21.51 -11.12
N VAL A 140 -7.04 -21.70 -12.40
CA VAL A 140 -8.03 -22.09 -13.41
C VAL A 140 -7.71 -23.48 -13.98
N ALA A 141 -8.73 -24.20 -14.39
CA ALA A 141 -8.57 -25.44 -15.14
C ALA A 141 -8.01 -25.13 -16.54
N GLN A 142 -6.97 -25.81 -16.96
CA GLN A 142 -6.38 -25.64 -18.30
C GLN A 142 -6.99 -26.60 -19.33
N VAL A 143 -7.63 -27.68 -18.84
CA VAL A 143 -8.29 -28.68 -19.66
C VAL A 143 -9.71 -28.94 -19.13
N SER A 144 -10.58 -29.48 -19.96
CA SER A 144 -11.98 -29.74 -19.63
C SER A 144 -12.18 -31.20 -19.21
N GLY A 145 -13.06 -31.44 -18.25
CA GLY A 145 -13.42 -32.81 -17.82
C GLY A 145 -14.15 -32.84 -16.49
N GLN A 146 -14.53 -34.01 -16.07
CA GLN A 146 -15.16 -34.22 -14.77
C GLN A 146 -14.10 -34.33 -13.66
N VAL A 147 -14.36 -33.70 -12.51
CA VAL A 147 -13.51 -33.86 -11.32
C VAL A 147 -13.72 -35.23 -10.70
N THR A 148 -12.70 -36.06 -10.75
CA THR A 148 -12.74 -37.48 -10.27
C THR A 148 -12.21 -37.63 -8.86
N ASP A 149 -11.32 -36.72 -8.43
CA ASP A 149 -10.72 -36.76 -7.11
C ASP A 149 -10.42 -35.38 -6.57
N ILE A 150 -10.58 -35.19 -5.26
CA ILE A 150 -10.24 -33.96 -4.54
C ILE A 150 -9.44 -34.33 -3.30
N SER A 151 -8.24 -33.77 -3.20
CA SER A 151 -7.36 -33.96 -2.05
C SER A 151 -8.03 -33.56 -0.73
N SER A 152 -7.82 -34.32 0.32
CA SER A 152 -8.31 -34.02 1.67
C SER A 152 -7.71 -32.72 2.24
N SER A 153 -6.54 -32.29 1.76
CA SER A 153 -5.87 -31.03 2.09
C SER A 153 -6.44 -29.84 1.30
N PHE A 154 -7.22 -30.07 0.25
CA PHE A 154 -7.81 -29.01 -0.56
C PHE A 154 -9.13 -28.51 0.06
N LYS A 155 -9.01 -27.81 1.19
CA LYS A 155 -10.11 -27.19 1.93
C LYS A 155 -9.82 -25.73 2.17
N THR A 156 -10.85 -24.91 2.19
CA THR A 156 -10.75 -23.47 2.57
C THR A 156 -10.10 -23.35 3.94
N GLY A 157 -9.11 -22.45 4.04
CA GLY A 157 -8.30 -22.24 5.23
C GLY A 157 -7.14 -23.23 5.42
N ALA A 158 -6.98 -24.22 4.57
CA ALA A 158 -5.87 -25.17 4.66
C ALA A 158 -4.62 -24.64 3.97
N LEU A 159 -3.46 -24.98 4.54
CA LEU A 159 -2.15 -24.76 3.93
C LEU A 159 -1.79 -25.98 3.09
N VAL A 160 -1.34 -25.75 1.87
CA VAL A 160 -0.90 -26.76 0.91
C VAL A 160 0.51 -26.44 0.44
N ALA A 161 1.34 -27.47 0.34
CA ALA A 161 2.72 -27.32 -0.14
C ALA A 161 2.76 -27.14 -1.67
N ASN A 162 3.85 -26.53 -2.15
CA ASN A 162 4.14 -26.43 -3.58
C ASN A 162 4.06 -27.81 -4.25
N ASN A 163 3.55 -27.86 -5.47
CA ASN A 163 3.38 -29.05 -6.32
C ASN A 163 2.41 -30.12 -5.77
N THR A 164 1.71 -29.85 -4.66
CA THR A 164 0.68 -30.76 -4.14
C THR A 164 -0.50 -30.84 -5.11
N VAL A 165 -0.97 -32.06 -5.40
CA VAL A 165 -2.17 -32.28 -6.19
C VAL A 165 -3.39 -31.88 -5.36
N LEU A 166 -4.15 -30.92 -5.85
CA LEU A 166 -5.37 -30.40 -5.22
C LEU A 166 -6.60 -31.18 -5.67
N ALA A 167 -6.69 -31.42 -6.96
CA ALA A 167 -7.77 -32.22 -7.57
C ALA A 167 -7.30 -32.91 -8.86
N ARG A 168 -8.05 -33.87 -9.31
CA ARG A 168 -7.84 -34.58 -10.59
C ARG A 168 -9.08 -34.45 -11.45
N ILE A 169 -8.84 -34.18 -12.72
CA ILE A 169 -9.84 -34.23 -13.80
C ILE A 169 -9.72 -35.61 -14.48
N ASP A 170 -10.82 -36.14 -15.00
CA ASP A 170 -10.82 -37.40 -15.76
C ASP A 170 -9.79 -37.30 -16.91
N ASP A 171 -8.79 -38.17 -16.85
CA ASP A 171 -7.66 -38.19 -17.75
C ASP A 171 -7.76 -39.22 -18.88
N THR A 172 -8.86 -40.02 -18.92
CA THR A 172 -9.04 -41.13 -19.85
C THR A 172 -8.84 -40.69 -21.32
N ASN A 173 -9.47 -39.60 -21.73
CA ASN A 173 -9.37 -39.11 -23.11
C ASN A 173 -7.96 -38.56 -23.41
N TYR A 174 -7.30 -37.94 -22.41
CA TYR A 174 -5.96 -37.39 -22.54
C TYR A 174 -4.89 -38.49 -22.63
N GLN A 175 -5.05 -39.59 -21.88
CA GLN A 175 -4.22 -40.79 -21.99
C GLN A 175 -4.35 -41.41 -23.38
N GLN A 176 -5.59 -41.53 -23.91
CA GLN A 176 -5.83 -42.03 -25.24
C GLN A 176 -5.19 -41.15 -26.32
N ALA A 177 -5.31 -39.79 -26.20
CA ALA A 177 -4.68 -38.85 -27.12
C ALA A 177 -3.14 -38.98 -27.11
N LEU A 178 -2.54 -39.13 -25.91
CA LEU A 178 -1.11 -39.37 -25.77
C LEU A 178 -0.68 -40.70 -26.42
N ALA A 179 -1.46 -41.77 -26.20
CA ALA A 179 -1.17 -43.07 -26.84
C ALA A 179 -1.22 -42.99 -28.37
N SER A 180 -2.22 -42.28 -28.93
CA SER A 180 -2.34 -42.03 -30.39
C SER A 180 -1.18 -41.20 -30.92
N ALA A 181 -0.81 -40.14 -30.26
CA ALA A 181 0.33 -39.29 -30.65
C ALA A 181 1.65 -40.10 -30.62
N ASN A 182 1.86 -40.94 -29.61
CA ASN A 182 3.02 -41.83 -29.54
C ASN A 182 3.05 -42.84 -30.69
N ALA A 183 1.90 -43.41 -31.11
CA ALA A 183 1.84 -44.31 -32.26
C ALA A 183 2.24 -43.59 -33.56
N THR A 184 1.75 -42.36 -33.78
CA THR A 184 2.13 -41.51 -34.92
C THR A 184 3.62 -41.19 -34.90
N TYR A 185 4.19 -40.85 -33.75
CA TYR A 185 5.62 -40.62 -33.60
C TYR A 185 6.45 -41.84 -33.98
N GLN A 186 6.09 -43.05 -33.52
CA GLN A 186 6.78 -44.28 -33.87
C GLN A 186 6.69 -44.58 -35.37
N ALA A 187 5.55 -44.32 -36.01
CA ALA A 187 5.41 -44.46 -37.46
C ALA A 187 6.31 -43.50 -38.24
N ALA A 188 6.43 -42.25 -37.78
CA ALA A 188 7.31 -41.25 -38.35
C ALA A 188 8.81 -41.59 -38.18
N VAL A 189 9.19 -42.18 -37.02
CA VAL A 189 10.57 -42.74 -36.81
C VAL A 189 10.89 -43.80 -37.85
N VAL A 190 9.98 -44.75 -38.06
CA VAL A 190 10.16 -45.82 -39.08
C VAL A 190 10.29 -45.21 -40.49
N SER A 191 9.40 -44.28 -40.86
CA SER A 191 9.43 -43.62 -42.17
C SER A 191 10.73 -42.84 -42.42
N LEU A 192 11.25 -42.17 -41.40
CA LEU A 192 12.55 -41.48 -41.51
C LEU A 192 13.68 -42.48 -41.74
N GLU A 193 13.72 -43.61 -41.03
CA GLU A 193 14.76 -44.59 -41.20
C GLU A 193 14.67 -45.28 -42.58
N GLU A 194 13.44 -45.55 -43.09
CA GLU A 194 13.23 -46.03 -44.46
C GLU A 194 13.78 -45.07 -45.50
N GLU A 195 13.46 -43.78 -45.41
CA GLU A 195 14.00 -42.77 -46.34
C GLU A 195 15.52 -42.64 -46.22
N ARG A 196 16.09 -42.75 -45.02
CA ARG A 196 17.52 -42.74 -44.80
C ARG A 196 18.22 -43.92 -45.50
N LEU A 197 17.69 -45.11 -45.37
CA LEU A 197 18.19 -46.33 -46.03
C LEU A 197 18.06 -46.23 -47.55
N GLN A 198 16.93 -45.73 -48.06
CA GLN A 198 16.74 -45.51 -49.51
C GLN A 198 17.70 -44.42 -50.04
N GLY A 199 18.02 -43.38 -49.26
CA GLY A 199 19.03 -42.39 -49.60
C GLY A 199 20.43 -42.99 -49.72
N ILE A 200 20.79 -43.87 -48.77
CA ILE A 200 22.07 -44.62 -48.82
C ILE A 200 22.13 -45.49 -50.08
N GLN A 201 21.07 -46.25 -50.38
CA GLN A 201 21.01 -47.05 -51.60
C GLN A 201 21.13 -46.23 -52.86
N ALA A 202 20.43 -45.12 -52.97
CA ALA A 202 20.51 -44.20 -54.11
C ALA A 202 21.93 -43.66 -54.29
N LYS A 203 22.65 -43.34 -53.22
CA LYS A 203 24.04 -42.90 -53.26
C LYS A 203 24.97 -44.00 -53.74
N ASP A 204 24.80 -45.24 -53.31
CA ASP A 204 25.57 -46.42 -53.76
C ASP A 204 25.33 -46.72 -55.22
N GLU A 205 24.11 -46.59 -55.74
CA GLU A 205 23.74 -46.75 -57.13
C GLU A 205 24.40 -45.69 -58.00
N TRP A 206 24.36 -44.42 -57.55
CA TRP A 206 25.05 -43.31 -58.24
C TRP A 206 26.55 -43.57 -58.39
N THR A 207 27.21 -43.98 -57.29
CA THR A 207 28.65 -44.28 -57.26
C THR A 207 28.97 -45.48 -58.20
N ARG A 208 28.14 -46.51 -58.27
CA ARG A 208 28.33 -47.68 -59.14
C ARG A 208 28.07 -47.39 -60.62
N SER A 209 27.30 -46.35 -60.98
CA SER A 209 27.02 -45.96 -62.33
C SER A 209 28.24 -45.32 -63.05
N GLY A 210 29.38 -45.10 -62.38
CA GLY A 210 30.60 -44.53 -62.94
C GLY A 210 30.52 -43.05 -63.24
N LEU A 211 29.50 -42.34 -62.65
CA LEU A 211 29.37 -40.89 -62.75
C LEU A 211 30.19 -40.27 -61.62
N ASP A 212 31.26 -39.54 -61.98
CA ASP A 212 32.08 -38.81 -61.00
C ASP A 212 31.46 -37.46 -60.65
N GLY A 213 31.44 -37.14 -59.32
CA GLY A 213 30.97 -35.86 -58.82
C GLY A 213 29.59 -35.93 -58.14
N GLU A 214 29.09 -34.81 -57.65
CA GLU A 214 27.77 -34.69 -57.07
C GLU A 214 26.68 -34.69 -58.15
N PRO A 215 25.53 -35.34 -57.93
CA PRO A 215 24.40 -35.29 -58.85
C PRO A 215 23.92 -33.86 -59.06
N LEU A 216 23.53 -33.53 -60.30
CA LEU A 216 22.98 -32.20 -60.66
C LEU A 216 21.68 -31.85 -59.90
N SER A 217 21.02 -32.83 -59.27
CA SER A 217 19.79 -32.65 -58.51
C SER A 217 19.87 -33.42 -57.19
N ALA A 218 19.57 -32.74 -56.08
CA ALA A 218 19.44 -33.35 -54.76
C ALA A 218 18.34 -34.44 -54.68
N LEU A 219 17.41 -34.45 -55.64
CA LEU A 219 16.37 -35.51 -55.77
C LEU A 219 16.95 -36.89 -56.04
N VAL A 220 18.10 -36.97 -56.70
CA VAL A 220 18.78 -38.24 -57.03
C VAL A 220 19.23 -38.93 -55.75
N LEU A 221 19.71 -38.18 -54.76
CA LEU A 221 20.14 -38.70 -53.47
C LEU A 221 19.00 -38.70 -52.41
N ARG A 222 17.77 -38.41 -52.82
CA ARG A 222 16.58 -38.39 -51.97
C ARG A 222 16.69 -37.38 -50.80
N GLU A 223 17.55 -36.37 -50.85
CA GLU A 223 17.72 -35.40 -49.76
C GLU A 223 16.43 -34.64 -49.39
N PRO A 224 15.60 -34.19 -50.38
CA PRO A 224 14.35 -33.53 -50.03
C PRO A 224 13.35 -34.46 -49.33
N GLN A 225 13.33 -35.76 -49.74
CA GLN A 225 12.47 -36.78 -49.09
C GLN A 225 12.92 -37.04 -47.67
N LEU A 226 14.23 -37.17 -47.43
CA LEU A 226 14.77 -37.32 -46.08
C LEU A 226 14.43 -36.09 -45.19
N LYS A 227 14.57 -34.87 -45.75
CA LYS A 227 14.17 -33.64 -45.02
C LYS A 227 12.67 -33.61 -44.72
N ALA A 228 11.83 -34.08 -45.65
CA ALA A 228 10.40 -34.14 -45.46
C ALA A 228 10.04 -35.17 -44.35
N ALA A 229 10.67 -36.35 -44.39
CA ALA A 229 10.49 -37.34 -43.34
C ALA A 229 10.96 -36.84 -41.96
N GLN A 230 12.07 -36.11 -41.91
CA GLN A 230 12.53 -35.44 -40.66
C GLN A 230 11.52 -34.42 -40.15
N ALA A 231 10.97 -33.57 -41.03
CA ALA A 231 9.95 -32.61 -40.63
C ALA A 231 8.67 -33.26 -40.09
N THR A 232 8.28 -34.42 -40.70
CA THR A 232 7.14 -35.23 -40.19
C THR A 232 7.42 -35.81 -38.80
N LEU A 233 8.65 -36.24 -38.56
CA LEU A 233 9.06 -36.72 -37.23
C LEU A 233 8.99 -35.60 -36.19
N ASP A 234 9.53 -34.43 -36.54
CA ASP A 234 9.54 -33.25 -35.67
C ASP A 234 8.09 -32.81 -35.31
N GLU A 235 7.17 -32.86 -36.30
CA GLU A 235 5.73 -32.57 -36.08
C GLU A 235 5.09 -33.61 -35.12
N ALA A 236 5.38 -34.90 -35.37
CA ALA A 236 4.86 -35.96 -34.50
C ALA A 236 5.41 -35.83 -33.07
N GLU A 237 6.68 -35.47 -32.89
CA GLU A 237 7.28 -35.18 -31.58
C GLU A 237 6.57 -34.04 -30.86
N GLN A 238 6.28 -32.93 -31.57
CA GLN A 238 5.52 -31.83 -30.99
C GLN A 238 4.11 -32.23 -30.60
N SER A 239 3.45 -33.12 -31.37
CA SER A 239 2.15 -33.69 -31.02
C SER A 239 2.19 -34.51 -29.72
N VAL A 240 3.20 -35.32 -29.52
CA VAL A 240 3.43 -36.07 -28.27
C VAL A 240 3.66 -35.11 -27.11
N ASN A 241 4.47 -34.06 -27.30
CA ASN A 241 4.74 -33.06 -26.26
C ASN A 241 3.48 -32.28 -25.88
N SER A 242 2.59 -31.97 -26.84
CA SER A 242 1.29 -31.37 -26.57
C SER A 242 0.38 -32.29 -25.76
N ALA A 243 0.20 -33.53 -26.18
CA ALA A 243 -0.62 -34.52 -25.48
C ALA A 243 -0.12 -34.80 -24.06
N LYS A 244 1.21 -34.80 -23.84
CA LYS A 244 1.80 -34.93 -22.50
C LYS A 244 1.46 -33.73 -21.60
N ARG A 245 1.51 -32.49 -22.14
CA ARG A 245 1.11 -31.30 -21.36
C ARG A 245 -0.36 -31.34 -20.99
N ASP A 246 -1.23 -31.67 -21.94
CA ASP A 246 -2.66 -31.74 -21.71
C ASP A 246 -3.00 -32.80 -20.65
N LEU A 247 -2.34 -33.96 -20.68
CA LEU A 247 -2.44 -34.96 -19.63
C LEU A 247 -1.93 -34.47 -18.28
N ALA A 248 -0.83 -33.73 -18.25
CA ALA A 248 -0.31 -33.13 -16.99
C ALA A 248 -1.28 -32.13 -16.39
N PHE A 249 -2.01 -31.39 -17.22
CA PHE A 249 -3.00 -30.41 -16.79
C PHE A 249 -4.28 -31.01 -16.21
N THR A 250 -4.52 -32.33 -16.38
CA THR A 250 -5.59 -33.03 -15.65
C THR A 250 -5.35 -33.10 -14.15
N SER A 251 -4.09 -32.95 -13.72
CA SER A 251 -3.72 -32.92 -12.31
C SER A 251 -3.56 -31.45 -11.88
N LEU A 252 -4.56 -30.89 -11.22
CA LEU A 252 -4.52 -29.53 -10.70
C LEU A 252 -3.57 -29.45 -9.49
N ARG A 253 -2.52 -28.65 -9.58
CA ARG A 253 -1.48 -28.56 -8.55
C ARG A 253 -1.32 -27.15 -8.03
N ALA A 254 -0.91 -27.00 -6.76
CA ALA A 254 -0.51 -25.75 -6.18
C ALA A 254 0.85 -25.31 -6.76
N PRO A 255 1.00 -24.14 -7.37
CA PRO A 255 2.26 -23.69 -7.97
C PRO A 255 3.28 -23.18 -6.94
N PHE A 256 2.85 -22.92 -5.71
CA PHE A 256 3.67 -22.45 -4.58
C PHE A 256 3.06 -22.95 -3.26
N ASN A 257 3.73 -22.73 -2.14
CA ASN A 257 3.15 -22.99 -0.81
C ASN A 257 1.99 -22.02 -0.59
N ALA A 258 0.77 -22.56 -0.53
CA ALA A 258 -0.43 -21.73 -0.61
C ALA A 258 -1.39 -21.94 0.57
N LEU A 259 -2.04 -20.86 0.95
CA LEU A 259 -3.29 -20.88 1.72
C LEU A 259 -4.46 -20.94 0.74
N VAL A 260 -5.33 -21.92 0.89
CA VAL A 260 -6.56 -22.05 0.08
C VAL A 260 -7.60 -21.07 0.63
N VAL A 261 -7.91 -20.02 -0.14
CA VAL A 261 -8.91 -18.99 0.24
C VAL A 261 -10.31 -19.41 -0.16
N SER A 262 -10.48 -19.89 -1.41
CA SER A 262 -11.74 -20.47 -1.89
C SER A 262 -11.49 -21.73 -2.67
N ARG A 263 -12.51 -22.58 -2.73
CA ARG A 263 -12.57 -23.77 -3.60
C ARG A 263 -13.89 -23.73 -4.34
N ASP A 264 -13.80 -23.63 -5.67
CA ASP A 264 -14.95 -23.38 -6.55
C ASP A 264 -15.40 -24.64 -7.30
N ILE A 265 -14.79 -25.80 -7.00
CA ILE A 265 -15.11 -27.09 -7.60
C ILE A 265 -15.55 -28.11 -6.54
N ALA A 266 -16.35 -29.08 -6.98
CA ALA A 266 -16.80 -30.21 -6.16
C ALA A 266 -16.51 -31.54 -6.86
N LEU A 267 -16.44 -32.65 -6.09
CA LEU A 267 -16.31 -33.99 -6.63
C LEU A 267 -17.48 -34.29 -7.59
N GLY A 268 -17.19 -34.76 -8.78
CA GLY A 268 -18.18 -35.04 -9.81
C GLY A 268 -18.61 -33.83 -10.64
N SER A 269 -18.20 -32.59 -10.30
CA SER A 269 -18.46 -31.41 -11.12
C SER A 269 -17.69 -31.48 -12.44
N TYR A 270 -18.29 -30.93 -13.51
CA TYR A 270 -17.62 -30.80 -14.79
C TYR A 270 -17.00 -29.40 -14.89
N VAL A 271 -15.69 -29.31 -15.17
CA VAL A 271 -14.95 -28.07 -15.39
C VAL A 271 -14.63 -27.91 -16.87
N GLN A 272 -14.62 -26.67 -17.35
CA GLN A 272 -14.14 -26.32 -18.69
C GLN A 272 -12.78 -25.64 -18.58
N ALA A 273 -12.00 -25.70 -19.66
CA ALA A 273 -10.78 -24.91 -19.75
C ALA A 273 -11.09 -23.43 -19.52
N GLY A 274 -10.33 -22.77 -18.60
CA GLY A 274 -10.58 -21.40 -18.17
C GLY A 274 -11.51 -21.25 -16.97
N SER A 275 -12.20 -22.30 -16.52
CA SER A 275 -13.04 -22.23 -15.30
C SER A 275 -12.19 -22.04 -14.05
N ALA A 276 -12.61 -21.15 -13.15
CA ALA A 276 -11.99 -20.98 -11.84
C ALA A 276 -12.14 -22.25 -10.99
N VAL A 277 -11.06 -22.64 -10.33
CA VAL A 277 -10.97 -23.83 -9.48
C VAL A 277 -10.82 -23.45 -8.02
N ALA A 278 -9.98 -22.46 -7.74
CA ALA A 278 -9.67 -22.00 -6.40
C ALA A 278 -9.00 -20.61 -6.43
N THR A 279 -9.07 -19.91 -5.31
CA THR A 279 -8.20 -18.78 -5.02
C THR A 279 -7.14 -19.20 -4.01
N LEU A 280 -5.88 -18.98 -4.37
CA LEU A 280 -4.71 -19.36 -3.58
C LEU A 280 -3.91 -18.11 -3.21
N TYR A 281 -3.53 -17.97 -1.95
CA TYR A 281 -2.62 -16.94 -1.47
C TYR A 281 -1.26 -17.57 -1.15
N SER A 282 -0.17 -16.91 -1.56
CA SER A 282 1.18 -17.31 -1.15
C SER A 282 1.30 -17.28 0.37
N ALA A 283 1.75 -18.39 0.97
CA ALA A 283 1.88 -18.53 2.42
C ALA A 283 3.29 -18.20 2.93
N ASP A 284 4.26 -18.07 2.03
CA ASP A 284 5.66 -17.88 2.40
C ASP A 284 5.99 -16.44 2.77
N ILE A 285 5.33 -15.48 2.11
CA ILE A 285 5.62 -14.05 2.27
C ILE A 285 4.32 -13.26 2.31
N ALA A 286 4.22 -12.39 3.32
CA ALA A 286 3.22 -11.32 3.37
C ALA A 286 3.88 -9.97 3.11
N GLU A 287 3.15 -9.09 2.45
CA GLU A 287 3.53 -7.71 2.21
C GLU A 287 2.57 -6.75 2.90
N VAL A 288 3.12 -5.62 3.33
CA VAL A 288 2.34 -4.51 3.88
C VAL A 288 2.74 -3.24 3.15
N ALA A 289 1.81 -2.68 2.39
CA ALA A 289 1.99 -1.38 1.76
C ALA A 289 1.69 -0.28 2.78
N ILE A 290 2.72 0.38 3.28
CA ILE A 290 2.65 1.41 4.30
C ILE A 290 2.60 2.77 3.61
N GLY A 291 1.43 3.42 3.63
CA GLY A 291 1.24 4.75 3.06
C GLY A 291 1.87 5.84 3.93
N LEU A 292 2.82 6.58 3.36
CA LEU A 292 3.55 7.65 4.04
C LEU A 292 3.36 8.99 3.32
N SER A 293 3.11 10.05 4.09
CA SER A 293 3.04 11.43 3.58
C SER A 293 4.43 11.97 3.21
N PRO A 294 4.53 13.05 2.42
CA PRO A 294 5.81 13.66 2.04
C PRO A 294 6.67 14.07 3.25
N SER A 295 6.03 14.55 4.34
CA SER A 295 6.74 14.93 5.57
C SER A 295 7.33 13.72 6.30
N GLN A 296 6.64 12.60 6.31
CA GLN A 296 7.11 11.33 6.87
C GLN A 296 8.26 10.74 6.05
N TRP A 297 8.20 10.87 4.72
CA TRP A 297 9.28 10.46 3.83
C TRP A 297 10.60 11.17 4.13
N ALA A 298 10.56 12.48 4.42
CA ALA A 298 11.75 13.26 4.77
C ALA A 298 12.44 12.80 6.07
N GLN A 299 11.77 11.98 6.88
CA GLN A 299 12.25 11.48 8.16
C GLN A 299 12.77 10.04 8.11
N LEU A 300 12.64 9.35 6.98
CA LEU A 300 13.16 7.99 6.81
C LEU A 300 14.70 7.95 6.85
N PRO A 301 15.32 6.79 7.17
CA PRO A 301 16.77 6.68 7.39
C PRO A 301 17.63 7.12 6.21
N SER A 302 17.16 6.89 4.99
CA SER A 302 17.85 7.30 3.76
C SER A 302 17.09 8.48 3.16
N GLY A 303 17.41 9.70 3.59
CA GLY A 303 16.85 10.93 3.02
C GLY A 303 17.32 11.23 1.59
N ASP A 304 18.23 10.43 1.04
CA ASP A 304 18.77 10.63 -0.29
C ASP A 304 18.04 9.73 -1.29
N GLU A 305 17.19 10.32 -2.13
CA GLU A 305 16.41 9.61 -3.15
C GLU A 305 17.31 8.84 -4.14
N THR A 306 18.59 9.19 -4.23
CA THR A 306 19.56 8.51 -5.09
C THR A 306 19.95 7.11 -4.59
N GLN A 307 19.84 6.84 -3.29
CA GLN A 307 20.10 5.50 -2.73
C GLN A 307 18.90 4.55 -2.84
N LEU A 308 17.73 5.08 -3.16
CA LEU A 308 16.49 4.32 -3.35
C LEU A 308 16.36 3.76 -4.78
N SER A 309 17.23 4.19 -5.70
CA SER A 309 17.23 3.74 -7.10
C SER A 309 18.24 2.61 -7.29
N GLY A 310 17.75 1.40 -7.38
CA GLY A 310 18.55 0.26 -7.77
C GLY A 310 18.14 -1.02 -7.06
N ASP A 311 18.75 -2.11 -7.47
CA ASP A 311 18.60 -3.49 -6.97
C ASP A 311 19.03 -3.69 -5.49
N ALA A 312 19.38 -2.63 -4.77
CA ALA A 312 19.68 -2.69 -3.35
C ALA A 312 18.38 -2.84 -2.58
N SER A 313 18.09 -4.04 -2.10
CA SER A 313 17.01 -4.28 -1.14
C SER A 313 17.26 -3.38 0.07
N LEU A 314 16.32 -2.47 0.33
CA LEU A 314 16.27 -1.75 1.58
C LEU A 314 16.11 -2.78 2.70
N ASN A 315 16.70 -2.54 3.84
CA ASN A 315 16.54 -3.40 5.00
C ASN A 315 16.29 -2.53 6.23
N TRP A 316 15.17 -1.76 6.19
CA TRP A 316 14.79 -0.93 7.33
C TRP A 316 13.89 -1.73 8.25
N PRO A 317 14.26 -1.93 9.52
CA PRO A 317 13.42 -2.63 10.45
C PRO A 317 12.14 -1.83 10.72
N VAL A 318 11.03 -2.53 10.77
CA VAL A 318 9.71 -1.97 11.07
C VAL A 318 8.98 -2.87 12.04
N THR A 319 8.36 -2.28 13.04
CA THR A 319 7.47 -3.00 13.96
C THR A 319 6.05 -2.84 13.47
N LEU A 320 5.41 -3.97 13.16
CA LEU A 320 4.02 -4.04 12.77
C LEU A 320 3.18 -4.37 14.02
N THR A 321 2.15 -3.58 14.27
CA THR A 321 1.21 -3.78 15.40
C THR A 321 -0.19 -3.91 14.83
N ASP A 322 -0.85 -5.04 15.09
CA ASP A 322 -2.26 -5.22 14.72
C ASP A 322 -3.14 -4.22 15.48
N THR A 323 -3.92 -3.45 14.75
CA THR A 323 -4.76 -2.39 15.34
C THR A 323 -5.92 -2.91 16.19
N THR A 324 -6.27 -4.18 16.03
CA THR A 324 -7.40 -4.83 16.73
C THR A 324 -6.94 -5.59 17.96
N THR A 325 -5.88 -6.40 17.81
CA THR A 325 -5.42 -7.31 18.87
C THR A 325 -4.24 -6.75 19.67
N GLY A 326 -3.50 -5.77 19.12
CA GLY A 326 -2.30 -5.21 19.71
C GLY A 326 -1.06 -6.13 19.60
N ASN A 327 -1.15 -7.26 18.90
CA ASN A 327 -0.02 -8.14 18.67
C ASN A 327 1.01 -7.47 17.77
N THR A 328 2.30 -7.78 18.00
CA THR A 328 3.40 -7.16 17.28
C THR A 328 4.25 -8.19 16.54
N TRP A 329 4.74 -7.79 15.38
CA TRP A 329 5.69 -8.55 14.56
C TRP A 329 6.80 -7.63 14.07
N VAL A 330 7.98 -8.18 13.85
CA VAL A 330 9.10 -7.48 13.23
C VAL A 330 9.13 -7.85 11.75
N ALA A 331 9.19 -6.83 10.91
CA ALA A 331 9.29 -6.96 9.46
C ALA A 331 10.40 -6.03 8.95
N ASN A 332 10.72 -6.13 7.67
CA ASN A 332 11.70 -5.26 7.03
C ASN A 332 11.08 -4.58 5.81
N ILE A 333 11.30 -3.28 5.68
CA ILE A 333 10.97 -2.55 4.46
C ILE A 333 12.04 -2.89 3.43
N VAL A 334 11.62 -3.54 2.33
CA VAL A 334 12.54 -4.03 1.29
C VAL A 334 12.52 -3.18 0.03
N ARG A 335 11.43 -2.46 -0.22
CA ARG A 335 11.29 -1.61 -1.40
C ARG A 335 10.34 -0.45 -1.14
N VAL A 336 10.39 0.53 -2.00
CA VAL A 336 9.48 1.69 -2.01
C VAL A 336 8.83 1.81 -3.38
N GLU A 337 7.59 2.26 -3.42
CA GLU A 337 6.93 2.56 -4.67
C GLU A 337 7.35 3.93 -5.18
N TRP A 338 7.66 4.02 -6.47
CA TRP A 338 8.08 5.27 -7.12
C TRP A 338 6.91 6.14 -7.58
N HIS A 339 5.70 5.63 -7.44
CA HIS A 339 4.52 6.40 -7.76
C HIS A 339 3.87 6.97 -6.50
N GLN A 340 3.27 8.13 -6.62
CA GLN A 340 2.50 8.77 -5.57
C GLN A 340 1.01 8.64 -5.90
N SER A 341 0.20 8.25 -4.92
CA SER A 341 -1.26 8.17 -5.09
C SER A 341 -1.84 9.55 -5.37
N ASP A 342 -2.57 9.70 -6.46
CA ASP A 342 -3.22 10.96 -6.86
C ASP A 342 -4.27 11.41 -5.84
N THR A 343 -4.90 10.45 -5.14
CA THR A 343 -5.98 10.69 -4.18
C THR A 343 -5.46 11.13 -2.82
N THR A 344 -4.47 10.39 -2.27
CA THR A 344 -3.95 10.61 -0.92
C THR A 344 -2.64 11.37 -0.89
N ARG A 345 -1.97 11.51 -2.04
CA ARG A 345 -0.61 12.04 -2.18
C ARG A 345 0.42 11.33 -1.30
N GLN A 346 0.15 10.08 -0.97
CA GLN A 346 1.06 9.22 -0.23
C GLN A 346 1.87 8.35 -1.17
N ARG A 347 3.07 7.97 -0.73
CA ARG A 347 3.91 6.95 -1.35
C ARG A 347 3.97 5.75 -0.43
N ASN A 348 4.03 4.55 -0.99
CA ASN A 348 4.07 3.35 -0.19
C ASN A 348 5.51 2.86 0.03
N ALA A 349 5.82 2.53 1.28
CA ALA A 349 6.95 1.70 1.64
C ALA A 349 6.42 0.27 1.82
N ILE A 350 7.07 -0.72 1.20
CA ILE A 350 6.61 -2.11 1.23
C ILE A 350 7.43 -2.86 2.27
N ALA A 351 6.77 -3.22 3.36
CA ALA A 351 7.33 -4.10 4.37
C ALA A 351 7.01 -5.56 4.04
N VAL A 352 7.97 -6.44 4.28
CA VAL A 352 7.89 -7.88 4.04
C VAL A 352 8.06 -8.63 5.35
N ILE A 353 7.22 -9.61 5.57
CA ILE A 353 7.32 -10.57 6.66
C ILE A 353 7.31 -11.98 6.11
N GLU A 354 8.31 -12.77 6.48
CA GLU A 354 8.44 -14.17 6.05
C GLU A 354 7.58 -15.08 6.92
N LYS A 355 6.94 -16.06 6.29
CA LYS A 355 6.14 -17.11 6.93
C LYS A 355 5.14 -16.54 7.96
N PRO A 356 4.27 -15.58 7.55
CA PRO A 356 3.39 -14.84 8.48
C PRO A 356 2.49 -15.75 9.31
N LEU A 357 2.12 -16.91 8.77
CA LEU A 357 1.24 -17.88 9.43
C LEU A 357 1.98 -18.85 10.37
N ALA A 358 3.32 -18.85 10.39
CA ALA A 358 4.12 -19.76 11.22
C ALA A 358 4.51 -19.17 12.59
N TYR A 359 4.21 -17.91 12.86
CA TYR A 359 4.46 -17.29 14.15
C TYR A 359 3.56 -17.91 15.24
N SER A 360 3.97 -17.84 16.50
CA SER A 360 3.16 -18.27 17.65
C SER A 360 1.79 -17.58 17.68
N THR A 361 1.76 -16.31 17.26
CA THR A 361 0.54 -15.56 16.94
C THR A 361 0.59 -15.27 15.45
N PRO A 362 -0.18 -16.02 14.62
CA PRO A 362 -0.15 -15.84 13.17
C PRO A 362 -0.60 -14.45 12.75
N LEU A 363 0.11 -13.85 11.79
CA LEU A 363 -0.31 -12.62 11.13
C LEU A 363 -1.23 -12.99 9.95
N LEU A 364 -2.50 -12.64 10.08
CA LEU A 364 -3.52 -13.03 9.09
C LEU A 364 -3.54 -12.07 7.90
N PHE A 365 -3.71 -12.62 6.71
CA PHE A 365 -3.98 -11.81 5.52
C PHE A 365 -5.30 -11.05 5.68
N GLY A 366 -5.30 -9.79 5.29
CA GLY A 366 -6.44 -8.90 5.47
C GLY A 366 -6.42 -8.08 6.77
N SER A 367 -5.56 -8.42 7.74
CA SER A 367 -5.37 -7.63 8.95
C SER A 367 -4.88 -6.22 8.64
N PHE A 368 -5.32 -5.26 9.44
CA PHE A 368 -4.87 -3.89 9.35
C PHE A 368 -3.85 -3.61 10.45
N VAL A 369 -2.65 -3.17 10.04
CA VAL A 369 -1.53 -2.98 10.96
C VAL A 369 -1.04 -1.54 10.95
N GLN A 370 -0.60 -1.10 12.14
CA GLN A 370 0.21 0.09 12.32
C GLN A 370 1.68 -0.31 12.16
N ALA A 371 2.42 0.46 11.40
CA ALA A 371 3.85 0.28 11.19
C ALA A 371 4.61 1.42 11.86
N ASP A 372 5.48 1.08 12.80
CA ASP A 372 6.39 2.01 13.45
C ASP A 372 7.80 1.77 12.89
N ILE A 373 8.31 2.75 12.13
CA ILE A 373 9.59 2.72 11.43
C ILE A 373 10.56 3.62 12.17
N GLU A 374 11.76 3.11 12.46
CA GLU A 374 12.85 3.96 12.96
C GLU A 374 13.36 4.84 11.84
N GLY A 375 13.25 6.16 12.02
CA GLY A 375 13.68 7.17 11.06
C GLY A 375 15.15 7.56 11.26
N ARG A 376 15.55 8.60 10.52
CA ARG A 376 16.92 9.14 10.61
C ARG A 376 17.17 9.80 11.96
N ALA A 377 18.44 9.82 12.36
CA ALA A 377 18.88 10.65 13.48
C ALA A 377 18.72 12.14 13.13
N LEU A 378 18.12 12.87 14.05
CA LEU A 378 17.92 14.32 13.97
C LEU A 378 18.72 14.96 15.08
N ASP A 379 19.71 15.75 14.72
CA ASP A 379 20.55 16.48 15.67
C ASP A 379 19.94 17.83 16.01
N ASN A 380 20.29 18.34 17.19
CA ASN A 380 19.85 19.66 17.63
C ASN A 380 18.33 19.78 17.69
N VAL A 381 17.66 18.92 18.45
CA VAL A 381 16.21 18.83 18.59
C VAL A 381 15.81 19.03 20.04
N TRP A 382 14.79 19.83 20.30
CA TRP A 382 14.15 19.93 21.61
C TRP A 382 13.01 18.92 21.74
N LYS A 383 13.02 18.18 22.84
CA LYS A 383 11.91 17.31 23.22
C LYS A 383 11.03 18.01 24.23
N LEU A 384 9.80 18.32 23.86
CA LEU A 384 8.81 19.02 24.68
C LEU A 384 7.59 18.13 24.92
N PRO A 385 6.98 18.13 26.09
CA PRO A 385 5.63 17.56 26.24
C PRO A 385 4.67 18.29 25.29
N ALA A 386 3.76 17.57 24.67
CA ALA A 386 2.79 18.18 23.74
C ALA A 386 1.97 19.32 24.38
N SER A 387 1.80 19.28 25.74
CA SER A 387 1.15 20.35 26.50
C SER A 387 1.90 21.69 26.52
N ALA A 388 3.18 21.73 26.17
CA ALA A 388 3.99 22.95 26.10
C ALA A 388 3.71 23.77 24.81
N ILE A 389 3.05 23.16 23.83
CA ILE A 389 2.59 23.85 22.63
C ILE A 389 1.19 24.39 22.89
N SER A 390 1.00 25.70 22.80
CA SER A 390 -0.28 26.35 23.04
C SER A 390 -1.30 26.02 21.94
N GLN A 391 -2.59 26.27 22.17
CA GLN A 391 -3.64 26.13 21.14
C GLN A 391 -3.41 27.02 19.90
N LYS A 392 -2.58 28.06 20.03
CA LYS A 392 -2.17 28.93 18.92
C LYS A 392 -0.92 28.44 18.20
N GLN A 393 -0.46 27.21 18.54
CA GLN A 393 0.79 26.63 18.03
C GLN A 393 2.02 27.49 18.36
N GLU A 394 2.05 28.10 19.53
CA GLU A 394 3.17 28.89 20.05
C GLU A 394 3.82 28.17 21.23
N VAL A 395 5.12 28.23 21.34
CA VAL A 395 5.91 27.82 22.50
C VAL A 395 6.36 29.05 23.27
N TRP A 396 6.19 29.04 24.57
CA TRP A 396 6.55 30.12 25.46
C TRP A 396 7.83 29.80 26.23
N LEU A 397 8.74 30.80 26.28
CA LEU A 397 10.03 30.69 26.94
C LEU A 397 10.06 31.70 28.10
N VAL A 398 10.80 31.34 29.16
CA VAL A 398 11.19 32.32 30.19
C VAL A 398 12.65 32.67 29.97
N MET A 399 12.93 33.94 29.77
CA MET A 399 14.29 34.42 29.56
C MET A 399 15.07 34.43 30.86
N PRO A 400 16.20 33.67 30.99
CA PRO A 400 16.92 33.50 32.23
C PRO A 400 17.44 34.83 32.83
N SER A 401 17.79 35.79 31.98
CA SER A 401 18.37 37.09 32.40
C SER A 401 17.36 38.08 32.92
N SER A 402 16.13 38.09 32.42
CA SER A 402 15.11 39.09 32.72
C SER A 402 13.90 38.54 33.47
N GLY A 403 13.72 37.24 33.49
CA GLY A 403 12.52 36.58 33.99
C GLY A 403 11.25 36.93 33.18
N GLN A 404 11.42 37.37 31.93
CA GLN A 404 10.32 37.76 31.07
C GLN A 404 9.90 36.67 30.13
N LEU A 405 8.60 36.64 29.80
CA LEU A 405 8.03 35.72 28.84
C LEU A 405 8.34 36.18 27.41
N ALA A 406 8.84 35.23 26.60
CA ALA A 406 8.98 35.36 25.18
C ALA A 406 8.29 34.19 24.48
N LYS A 407 7.99 34.29 23.21
CA LYS A 407 7.33 33.21 22.44
C LYS A 407 7.93 33.09 21.04
N PHE A 408 7.75 31.91 20.48
CA PHE A 408 8.03 31.62 19.06
C PHE A 408 7.06 30.60 18.52
N THR A 409 6.98 30.46 17.19
CA THR A 409 6.21 29.41 16.52
C THR A 409 7.15 28.24 16.21
N PRO A 410 6.94 27.07 16.81
CA PRO A 410 7.83 25.93 16.63
C PRO A 410 7.66 25.29 15.25
N SER A 411 8.75 24.80 14.67
CA SER A 411 8.73 23.83 13.58
C SER A 411 8.72 22.42 14.19
N VAL A 412 7.55 21.78 14.23
CA VAL A 412 7.42 20.43 14.74
C VAL A 412 7.95 19.44 13.70
N LEU A 413 8.97 18.66 14.07
CA LEU A 413 9.57 17.66 13.22
C LEU A 413 8.75 16.38 13.24
N PHE A 414 8.40 15.90 14.44
CA PHE A 414 7.51 14.76 14.66
C PHE A 414 6.96 14.77 16.09
N GLU A 415 5.94 13.94 16.32
CA GLU A 415 5.36 13.72 17.64
C GLU A 415 5.44 12.23 17.99
N SER A 416 5.83 11.90 19.21
CA SER A 416 5.89 10.54 19.70
C SER A 416 5.67 10.48 21.20
N GLU A 417 4.85 9.51 21.67
CA GLU A 417 4.65 9.22 23.10
C GLU A 417 4.19 10.43 23.94
N GLY A 418 3.43 11.36 23.34
CA GLY A 418 2.97 12.57 24.04
C GLY A 418 4.00 13.69 24.11
N TYR A 419 5.12 13.55 23.42
CA TYR A 419 6.14 14.59 23.25
C TYR A 419 6.15 15.09 21.81
N ALA A 420 6.38 16.40 21.65
CA ALA A 420 6.67 17.04 20.38
C ALA A 420 8.18 17.29 20.27
N TYR A 421 8.75 16.92 19.14
CA TYR A 421 10.15 17.13 18.82
C TYR A 421 10.24 18.29 17.83
N ILE A 422 10.89 19.37 18.25
CA ILE A 422 10.91 20.63 17.50
C ILE A 422 12.34 21.08 17.22
N THR A 423 12.50 21.88 16.18
CA THR A 423 13.77 22.58 15.94
C THR A 423 13.90 23.73 16.96
N PRO A 424 15.05 23.88 17.64
CA PRO A 424 15.33 25.01 18.49
C PRO A 424 15.17 26.32 17.72
N PRO A 425 14.58 27.38 18.33
CA PRO A 425 14.41 28.64 17.65
C PRO A 425 15.74 29.37 17.49
N LYS A 426 15.86 30.12 16.42
CA LYS A 426 16.91 31.14 16.29
C LYS A 426 16.56 32.34 17.12
N THR A 427 17.57 33.06 17.61
CA THR A 427 17.36 34.29 18.40
C THR A 427 16.47 35.30 17.69
N SER A 428 16.53 35.38 16.35
CA SER A 428 15.70 36.27 15.53
C SER A 428 14.22 35.85 15.42
N GLU A 429 13.88 34.59 15.74
CA GLU A 429 12.52 34.02 15.64
C GLU A 429 11.72 34.20 16.92
N VAL A 430 12.38 34.56 18.03
CA VAL A 430 11.78 34.72 19.33
C VAL A 430 11.26 36.17 19.50
N THR A 431 9.96 36.29 19.74
CA THR A 431 9.32 37.59 20.01
C THR A 431 9.37 37.90 21.50
N GLY A 432 10.13 38.91 21.89
CA GLY A 432 10.35 39.37 23.26
C GLY A 432 11.61 40.23 23.34
N ASP A 433 11.79 40.98 24.45
CA ASP A 433 13.02 41.78 24.68
C ASP A 433 14.20 40.80 24.96
N ILE A 434 14.87 40.39 23.91
CA ILE A 434 16.12 39.64 24.00
C ILE A 434 17.23 40.61 24.28
N VAL A 435 17.48 40.90 25.56
CA VAL A 435 18.69 41.66 25.91
C VAL A 435 19.90 40.79 25.54
N SER A 436 20.73 41.31 24.65
CA SER A 436 21.89 40.72 23.99
C SER A 436 22.98 40.23 24.98
N ASN A 437 22.72 39.16 25.75
CA ASN A 437 23.68 38.60 26.69
C ASN A 437 23.70 37.04 26.71
N VAL A 438 23.39 36.37 25.60
CA VAL A 438 23.62 34.91 25.43
C VAL A 438 24.86 34.65 24.56
N ALA A 439 25.76 35.61 24.45
CA ALA A 439 27.12 35.36 23.97
C ALA A 439 27.96 34.95 25.19
N GLY A 440 28.12 33.64 25.41
CA GLY A 440 29.13 33.13 26.33
C GLY A 440 30.49 33.69 25.95
N LYS A 441 31.03 34.53 26.84
CA LYS A 441 32.35 35.14 26.74
C LYS A 441 33.42 34.01 26.75
N ILE A 442 33.91 33.69 25.57
CA ILE A 442 35.18 32.96 25.43
C ILE A 442 36.28 34.01 25.57
N PRO A 443 37.21 33.88 26.54
CA PRO A 443 38.31 34.84 26.66
C PRO A 443 39.36 34.55 25.60
N GLY A 444 39.67 35.53 24.79
CA GLY A 444 40.92 35.69 24.05
C GLY A 444 40.93 35.19 22.61
N ASP A 445 40.66 36.09 21.65
CA ASP A 445 41.71 36.49 20.71
C ASP A 445 41.28 37.78 19.98
N ALA A 446 42.14 38.75 19.99
CA ALA A 446 41.96 40.06 19.34
C ALA A 446 42.52 39.93 17.92
N SER A 447 41.62 39.80 16.93
CA SER A 447 41.92 40.16 15.54
C SER A 447 40.65 40.57 14.85
N GLY A 448 40.59 41.85 14.49
CA GLY A 448 39.45 42.45 13.84
C GLY A 448 39.12 41.84 12.49
N ASN A 449 37.87 41.42 12.32
CA ASN A 449 37.21 41.51 11.03
C ASN A 449 35.69 41.47 11.22
N SER A 450 35.01 42.41 10.57
CA SER A 450 33.59 42.55 10.22
C SER A 450 32.57 41.77 11.08
N MET A 451 31.67 42.54 11.73
CA MET A 451 30.39 42.11 12.29
C MET A 451 29.55 41.40 11.22
N SER A 452 29.62 40.09 11.18
CA SER A 452 28.51 39.25 10.72
C SER A 452 27.69 38.92 11.97
N GLU A 453 26.45 39.37 11.99
CA GLU A 453 25.41 39.11 12.97
C GLU A 453 25.28 37.56 13.08
N GLN A 454 25.92 36.94 14.11
CA GLN A 454 25.76 35.55 14.39
C GLN A 454 24.36 35.37 14.97
N VAL A 455 23.42 34.97 14.11
CA VAL A 455 22.11 34.43 14.50
C VAL A 455 22.34 33.11 15.22
N GLY A 456 22.57 33.17 16.54
CA GLY A 456 22.81 31.97 17.36
C GLY A 456 21.51 31.18 17.58
N GLU A 457 21.58 29.88 17.44
CA GLU A 457 20.51 28.95 17.87
C GLU A 457 20.50 28.85 19.40
N ILE A 458 19.31 28.81 20.00
CA ILE A 458 19.14 28.68 21.46
C ILE A 458 19.18 27.19 21.80
N ARG A 459 20.32 26.69 22.30
CA ARG A 459 20.50 25.27 22.62
C ARG A 459 19.86 24.82 23.93
N GLN A 460 19.67 25.75 24.89
CA GLN A 460 19.04 25.48 26.17
C GLN A 460 18.08 26.60 26.54
N ALA A 461 16.89 26.26 27.03
CA ALA A 461 15.89 27.23 27.44
C ALA A 461 14.95 26.69 28.50
N LEU A 462 14.38 27.62 29.27
CA LEU A 462 13.25 27.32 30.15
C LEU A 462 11.96 27.48 29.38
N VAL A 463 11.31 26.38 29.06
CA VAL A 463 10.06 26.33 28.30
C VAL A 463 8.90 26.20 29.26
N VAL A 464 7.83 26.96 29.03
CA VAL A 464 6.60 26.89 29.83
C VAL A 464 5.88 25.57 29.57
N ALA A 465 5.67 24.75 30.61
CA ALA A 465 5.09 23.42 30.48
C ALA A 465 3.62 23.41 30.04
N ARG A 466 2.87 24.44 30.44
CA ARG A 466 1.42 24.59 30.14
C ARG A 466 1.09 26.08 29.91
N PRO A 467 1.30 26.59 28.70
CA PRO A 467 1.06 27.99 28.42
C PRO A 467 -0.43 28.34 28.47
N LEU A 468 -0.76 29.46 29.14
CA LEU A 468 -2.11 29.99 29.20
C LEU A 468 -2.34 30.97 28.02
N ASN A 469 -3.57 30.99 27.52
CA ASN A 469 -3.95 31.91 26.43
C ASN A 469 -3.89 33.40 26.80
N SER A 470 -3.80 33.70 28.10
CA SER A 470 -3.73 35.06 28.65
C SER A 470 -2.31 35.61 28.77
N TYR A 471 -1.28 34.83 28.45
CA TYR A 471 0.09 35.29 28.53
C TYR A 471 0.39 36.43 27.54
N LEU A 472 1.13 37.41 28.02
CA LEU A 472 1.61 38.53 27.20
C LEU A 472 3.14 38.51 27.15
N VAL A 473 3.68 38.81 25.99
CA VAL A 473 5.13 38.96 25.81
C VAL A 473 5.67 40.02 26.73
N ASN A 474 6.91 39.85 27.21
CA ASN A 474 7.62 40.76 28.13
C ASN A 474 7.01 40.82 29.57
N THR A 475 6.05 39.97 29.90
CA THR A 475 5.57 39.87 31.27
C THR A 475 6.61 39.19 32.16
N LYS A 476 6.96 39.82 33.30
CA LYS A 476 7.84 39.19 34.29
C LYS A 476 7.12 38.12 35.09
N VAL A 477 7.74 36.93 35.17
CA VAL A 477 7.23 35.76 35.89
C VAL A 477 8.32 35.14 36.77
N LEU A 478 7.90 34.35 37.73
CA LEU A 478 8.80 33.52 38.52
C LEU A 478 8.76 32.10 37.99
N PRO A 479 9.83 31.59 37.32
CA PRO A 479 9.87 30.22 36.84
C PRO A 479 9.97 29.23 38.01
N VAL A 480 9.12 28.19 37.95
CA VAL A 480 9.16 27.04 38.88
C VAL A 480 9.39 25.81 38.00
N VAL A 481 10.54 25.17 38.17
CA VAL A 481 10.89 23.99 37.37
C VAL A 481 10.00 22.81 37.77
N GLU A 482 9.16 22.34 36.84
CA GLU A 482 8.35 21.12 37.02
C GLU A 482 9.30 19.90 36.94
N GLY A 483 9.44 19.13 38.02
CA GLY A 483 10.26 17.92 38.10
C GLY A 483 11.26 17.85 39.24
N GLN A 484 11.44 18.92 40.04
CA GLN A 484 12.28 18.92 41.27
C GLN A 484 11.49 18.89 42.58
N THR A 485 10.20 18.56 42.53
CA THR A 485 9.47 18.38 43.82
C THR A 485 9.72 16.99 44.37
N GLY A 486 10.66 16.90 45.29
CA GLY A 486 10.48 16.28 46.59
C GLY A 486 10.72 14.79 46.71
N GLY A 487 11.96 14.44 46.84
CA GLY A 487 12.29 13.41 47.79
C GLY A 487 12.53 14.04 49.17
N GLN A 488 11.48 14.37 49.89
CA GLN A 488 11.57 14.48 51.35
C GLN A 488 10.70 13.37 51.90
N ALA A 489 11.36 12.26 52.20
CA ALA A 489 10.83 11.20 53.03
C ALA A 489 10.53 11.79 54.38
N ASP A 490 9.27 11.77 54.78
CA ASP A 490 8.87 11.83 56.20
C ASP A 490 9.25 10.49 56.84
N ASP A 491 10.37 10.48 57.50
CA ASP A 491 10.70 9.55 58.56
C ASP A 491 9.95 9.99 59.85
N LYS A 492 8.85 9.30 60.16
CA LYS A 492 8.39 9.07 61.54
C LYS A 492 7.47 7.87 61.61
#